data_45232e77e9d62992b929955ed1e80057
#
_entry.id   45232e77e9d62992b929955ed1e80057
#
_cell.length_a   1.000
_cell.length_b   1.000
_cell.length_c   1.000
_cell.angle_alpha   90.00
_cell.angle_beta   90.00
_cell.angle_gamma   90.00
#
_symmetry.space_group_name_H-M   'P 1'
#
loop_
_entity.id
_entity.type
_entity.pdbx_description
1 polymer ?
#
loop_
_entity_poly.entity_id
_entity_poly.type
_entity_poly.pdbx_seq_one_letter_code
_entity_poly.pdbx_strand_id
1 'polypeptide(L)'
;GWDDVLPYFIKAENQEDGKNEFHGVGGPLSISNQRMHLPLLDEFQNAAEEFGIPKTKDFNKGDNHGSGYYQVTVKNGFRCSTAVGYLNPAKKRSNLKIITKAHVKKINFENNIAKEVQYWIENQLFTISANKEIILSAGAIGSAQILQVSGIGNSEKLKKLGIEIVH
;
A
#
# COMPACT_ATOMS: atom_id res chain seq x y z
N GLY A 1 17.05 -2.87 -3.40
CA GLY A 1 17.28 -2.91 -1.92
C GLY A 1 16.79 -1.63 -1.25
N TRP A 2 17.23 -1.41 -0.01
CA TRP A 2 16.80 -0.22 0.77
C TRP A 2 17.17 1.09 0.07
N ASP A 3 18.39 1.19 -0.39
CA ASP A 3 18.91 2.40 -1.03
C ASP A 3 18.16 2.76 -2.33
N ASP A 4 17.61 1.75 -3.01
CA ASP A 4 16.83 1.96 -4.24
C ASP A 4 15.44 2.53 -3.94
N VAL A 5 14.83 2.18 -2.81
CA VAL A 5 13.43 2.55 -2.48
C VAL A 5 13.31 3.74 -1.54
N LEU A 6 14.30 3.99 -0.68
CA LEU A 6 14.31 5.11 0.27
C LEU A 6 14.01 6.47 -0.38
N PRO A 7 14.58 6.84 -1.56
CA PRO A 7 14.27 8.11 -2.21
C PRO A 7 12.77 8.27 -2.55
N TYR A 8 12.08 7.18 -2.82
CA TYR A 8 10.63 7.21 -3.10
C TYR A 8 9.80 7.36 -1.82
N PHE A 9 10.21 6.76 -0.71
CA PHE A 9 9.59 7.00 0.59
C PHE A 9 9.75 8.46 1.01
N ILE A 10 10.96 9.00 0.95
CA ILE A 10 11.25 10.41 1.23
C ILE A 10 10.41 11.34 0.35
N LYS A 11 10.31 11.05 -0.96
CA LYS A 11 9.50 11.84 -1.91
C LYS A 11 8.00 11.79 -1.61
N ALA A 12 7.49 10.66 -1.11
CA ALA A 12 6.08 10.46 -0.81
C ALA A 12 5.64 11.15 0.49
N GLU A 13 6.57 11.41 1.40
CA GLU A 13 6.30 11.79 2.76
C GLU A 13 6.26 13.30 2.97
N ASN A 14 5.38 13.72 3.89
CA ASN A 14 5.41 15.05 4.50
C ASN A 14 5.44 14.87 6.02
N GLN A 15 6.66 14.71 6.53
CA GLN A 15 6.95 14.43 7.93
C GLN A 15 6.76 15.68 8.80
N GLU A 16 6.04 15.56 9.90
CA GLU A 16 5.78 16.66 10.84
C GLU A 16 7.06 17.13 11.55
N ASP A 17 7.94 16.19 11.89
CA ASP A 17 9.20 16.47 12.60
C ASP A 17 10.29 17.02 11.68
N GLY A 18 9.98 17.18 10.40
CA GLY A 18 10.90 17.78 9.42
C GLY A 18 11.70 16.76 8.62
N LYS A 19 12.55 17.29 7.74
CA LYS A 19 13.40 16.50 6.84
C LYS A 19 14.66 16.02 7.53
N ASN A 20 15.03 14.77 7.27
CA ASN A 20 16.31 14.17 7.64
C ASN A 20 16.78 13.15 6.58
N GLU A 21 17.73 12.29 6.90
CA GLU A 21 18.26 11.28 5.98
C GLU A 21 17.24 10.17 5.62
N PHE A 22 16.22 9.94 6.47
CA PHE A 22 15.18 8.93 6.27
C PHE A 22 13.83 9.51 5.90
N HIS A 23 13.59 10.80 6.17
CA HIS A 23 12.29 11.45 6.07
C HIS A 23 12.26 12.63 5.14
N GLY A 24 11.12 12.79 4.46
CA GLY A 24 10.84 13.89 3.54
C GLY A 24 9.79 14.86 4.05
N VAL A 25 9.78 16.05 3.46
CA VAL A 25 8.72 17.06 3.65
C VAL A 25 8.15 17.49 2.30
N GLY A 26 6.90 17.92 2.30
CA GLY A 26 6.22 18.41 1.09
C GLY A 26 5.64 17.32 0.19
N GLY A 27 5.80 16.05 0.55
CA GLY A 27 5.16 14.94 -0.16
C GLY A 27 3.65 14.85 0.11
N PRO A 28 2.93 14.03 -0.65
CA PRO A 28 1.47 13.93 -0.58
C PRO A 28 0.94 13.22 0.67
N LEU A 29 1.74 12.38 1.34
CA LEU A 29 1.35 11.63 2.52
C LEU A 29 1.84 12.34 3.78
N SER A 30 0.92 12.91 4.54
CA SER A 30 1.25 13.53 5.82
C SER A 30 1.45 12.47 6.89
N ILE A 31 2.59 12.56 7.57
CA ILE A 31 2.94 11.75 8.74
C ILE A 31 2.99 12.69 9.94
N SER A 32 2.29 12.35 11.00
CA SER A 32 2.24 13.14 12.22
C SER A 32 2.46 12.29 13.46
N ASN A 33 2.89 12.93 14.52
CA ASN A 33 3.03 12.29 15.82
C ASN A 33 1.66 11.94 16.40
N GLN A 34 1.59 10.84 17.15
CA GLN A 34 0.39 10.43 17.87
C GLN A 34 -0.01 11.53 18.88
N ARG A 35 -1.26 11.96 18.82
CA ARG A 35 -1.78 13.01 19.74
C ARG A 35 -2.38 12.43 21.00
N MET A 36 -2.79 11.18 20.97
CA MET A 36 -3.37 10.52 22.13
C MET A 36 -2.28 9.77 22.89
N HIS A 37 -2.05 10.20 24.12
CA HIS A 37 -1.18 9.55 25.07
C HIS A 37 -2.02 8.91 26.17
N LEU A 38 -1.70 7.70 26.55
CA LEU A 38 -2.37 6.98 27.62
C LEU A 38 -1.35 6.69 28.74
N PRO A 39 -1.62 7.10 30.00
CA PRO A 39 -0.68 6.88 31.10
C PRO A 39 -0.18 5.44 31.21
N LEU A 40 -1.06 4.46 30.97
CA LEU A 40 -0.68 3.05 30.99
C LEU A 40 0.37 2.69 29.92
N LEU A 41 0.31 3.30 28.72
CA LEU A 41 1.31 3.07 27.68
C LEU A 41 2.61 3.80 27.97
N ASP A 42 2.55 4.94 28.64
CA ASP A 42 3.74 5.66 29.10
C ASP A 42 4.48 4.84 30.16
N GLU A 43 3.74 4.26 31.14
CA GLU A 43 4.31 3.35 32.14
C GLU A 43 4.85 2.05 31.52
N PHE A 44 4.18 1.53 30.49
CA PHE A 44 4.73 0.39 29.72
C PHE A 44 6.07 0.71 29.09
N GLN A 45 6.23 1.92 28.52
CA GLN A 45 7.50 2.35 27.94
C GLN A 45 8.57 2.54 29.02
N ASN A 46 8.20 3.04 30.21
CA ASN A 46 9.11 3.16 31.35
C ASN A 46 9.59 1.77 31.80
N ALA A 47 8.69 0.83 31.98
CA ALA A 47 9.04 -0.55 32.35
C ALA A 47 9.90 -1.25 31.27
N ALA A 48 9.62 -1.00 29.99
CA ALA A 48 10.44 -1.53 28.90
C ALA A 48 11.88 -0.97 28.97
N GLU A 49 12.04 0.31 29.27
CA GLU A 49 13.34 0.96 29.44
C GLU A 49 14.12 0.40 30.63
N GLU A 50 13.45 0.17 31.77
CA GLU A 50 14.05 -0.51 32.93
C GLU A 50 14.50 -1.94 32.61
N PHE A 51 13.80 -2.62 31.70
CA PHE A 51 14.16 -3.96 31.20
C PHE A 51 15.28 -3.95 30.16
N GLY A 52 15.75 -2.76 29.73
CA GLY A 52 16.82 -2.60 28.74
C GLY A 52 16.35 -2.41 27.31
N ILE A 53 15.06 -2.19 27.07
CA ILE A 53 14.53 -1.85 25.74
C ILE A 53 14.46 -0.32 25.63
N PRO A 54 15.25 0.31 24.74
CA PRO A 54 15.31 1.76 24.67
C PRO A 54 14.00 2.38 24.20
N LYS A 55 13.72 3.62 24.62
CA LYS A 55 12.64 4.41 24.05
C LYS A 55 13.02 4.90 22.66
N THR A 56 12.09 4.82 21.73
CA THR A 56 12.23 5.42 20.39
C THR A 56 11.05 6.31 20.05
N LYS A 57 11.33 7.41 19.38
CA LYS A 57 10.30 8.31 18.83
C LYS A 57 9.97 7.98 17.36
N ASP A 58 10.81 7.17 16.75
CA ASP A 58 10.72 6.89 15.32
C ASP A 58 11.20 5.46 15.02
N PHE A 59 10.32 4.65 14.48
CA PHE A 59 10.58 3.27 14.06
C PHE A 59 11.02 3.15 12.59
N ASN A 60 11.09 4.26 11.85
CA ASN A 60 11.38 4.28 10.41
C ASN A 60 12.71 4.98 10.09
N LYS A 61 13.64 5.03 11.03
CA LYS A 61 14.96 5.65 10.90
C LYS A 61 16.12 4.66 10.66
N GLY A 62 15.80 3.47 10.13
CA GLY A 62 16.79 2.41 9.89
C GLY A 62 17.01 1.46 11.06
N ASP A 63 16.72 1.87 12.29
CA ASP A 63 16.67 1.01 13.49
C ASP A 63 15.28 1.10 14.10
N ASN A 64 14.57 -0.02 14.14
CA ASN A 64 13.22 -0.13 14.70
C ASN A 64 13.20 -0.86 16.06
N HIS A 65 14.38 -1.05 16.71
CA HIS A 65 14.45 -1.59 18.04
C HIS A 65 14.09 -0.51 19.09
N GLY A 66 13.12 -0.84 19.95
CA GLY A 66 12.70 0.08 20.99
C GLY A 66 11.21 0.00 21.33
N SER A 67 10.78 0.85 22.26
CA SER A 67 9.38 1.07 22.61
C SER A 67 9.00 2.54 22.41
N GLY A 68 7.80 2.79 21.89
CA GLY A 68 7.35 4.15 21.61
C GLY A 68 5.97 4.21 20.97
N TYR A 69 5.46 5.41 20.76
CA TYR A 69 4.25 5.62 19.99
C TYR A 69 4.56 5.64 18.49
N TYR A 70 3.75 4.93 17.71
CA TYR A 70 3.87 5.00 16.24
C TYR A 70 3.40 6.35 15.73
N GLN A 71 4.12 6.89 14.77
CA GLN A 71 3.62 7.98 13.95
C GLN A 71 2.46 7.51 13.08
N VAL A 72 1.57 8.42 12.73
CA VAL A 72 0.31 8.10 12.05
C VAL A 72 0.14 8.91 10.77
N THR A 73 -0.49 8.30 9.78
CA THR A 73 -0.81 8.95 8.50
C THR A 73 -2.07 9.81 8.68
N VAL A 74 -1.90 10.98 9.31
CA VAL A 74 -2.98 11.92 9.64
C VAL A 74 -2.63 13.33 9.17
N LYS A 75 -3.63 14.06 8.68
CA LYS A 75 -3.56 15.47 8.30
C LYS A 75 -4.77 16.20 8.84
N ASN A 76 -4.57 17.25 9.64
CA ASN A 76 -5.66 18.05 10.22
C ASN A 76 -6.71 17.20 10.97
N GLY A 77 -6.27 16.20 11.71
CA GLY A 77 -7.17 15.32 12.50
C GLY A 77 -7.84 14.20 11.68
N PHE A 78 -7.66 14.14 10.37
CA PHE A 78 -8.24 13.13 9.49
C PHE A 78 -7.17 12.22 8.87
N ARG A 79 -7.55 10.96 8.60
CA ARG A 79 -6.66 10.02 7.93
C ARG A 79 -6.23 10.54 6.54
N CYS A 80 -4.93 10.72 6.35
CA CYS A 80 -4.33 11.04 5.05
C CYS A 80 -4.11 9.77 4.25
N SER A 81 -5.20 9.19 3.71
CA SER A 81 -5.11 7.99 2.86
C SER A 81 -4.47 8.31 1.50
N THR A 82 -4.10 7.27 0.74
CA THR A 82 -3.65 7.42 -0.65
C THR A 82 -4.70 8.10 -1.54
N ALA A 83 -5.99 7.92 -1.23
CA ALA A 83 -7.04 8.66 -1.91
C ALA A 83 -6.95 10.17 -1.63
N VAL A 84 -6.66 10.57 -0.40
CA VAL A 84 -6.48 11.98 -0.02
C VAL A 84 -5.19 12.54 -0.62
N GLY A 85 -4.08 11.82 -0.48
CA GLY A 85 -2.76 12.30 -0.92
C GLY A 85 -2.59 12.30 -2.44
N TYR A 86 -3.10 11.30 -3.14
CA TYR A 86 -2.83 11.11 -4.57
C TYR A 86 -4.07 11.20 -5.45
N LEU A 87 -5.13 10.45 -5.13
CA LEU A 87 -6.28 10.32 -6.02
C LEU A 87 -7.07 11.63 -6.13
N ASN A 88 -7.37 12.28 -5.00
CA ASN A 88 -8.16 13.51 -5.00
C ASN A 88 -7.52 14.64 -5.82
N PRO A 89 -6.19 14.91 -5.71
CA PRO A 89 -5.53 15.87 -6.60
C PRO A 89 -5.54 15.46 -8.08
N ALA A 90 -5.54 14.16 -8.37
CA ALA A 90 -5.47 13.64 -9.74
C ALA A 90 -6.83 13.52 -10.44
N LYS A 91 -7.95 13.51 -9.71
CA LYS A 91 -9.30 13.24 -10.24
C LYS A 91 -9.69 14.09 -11.46
N LYS A 92 -9.17 15.31 -11.56
CA LYS A 92 -9.51 16.25 -12.64
C LYS A 92 -8.64 16.07 -13.89
N ARG A 93 -7.68 15.15 -13.88
CA ARG A 93 -6.80 14.91 -15.03
C ARG A 93 -7.57 14.18 -16.12
N SER A 94 -7.52 14.67 -17.37
CA SER A 94 -8.20 14.09 -18.52
C SER A 94 -7.70 12.68 -18.88
N ASN A 95 -6.46 12.35 -18.51
CA ASN A 95 -5.84 11.05 -18.73
C ASN A 95 -6.12 10.02 -17.61
N LEU A 96 -6.94 10.36 -16.60
CA LEU A 96 -7.31 9.46 -15.52
C LEU A 96 -8.78 9.08 -15.63
N LYS A 97 -9.06 7.79 -15.76
CA LYS A 97 -10.41 7.21 -15.66
C LYS A 97 -10.50 6.35 -14.40
N ILE A 98 -11.47 6.61 -13.56
CA ILE A 98 -11.74 5.86 -12.34
C ILE A 98 -13.03 5.08 -12.52
N ILE A 99 -12.97 3.77 -12.35
CA ILE A 99 -14.14 2.88 -12.40
C ILE A 99 -14.34 2.30 -11.01
N THR A 100 -15.45 2.65 -10.38
CA THR A 100 -15.80 2.16 -9.04
C THR A 100 -16.85 1.06 -9.13
N LYS A 101 -17.07 0.32 -8.01
CA LYS A 101 -17.99 -0.84 -7.96
C LYS A 101 -17.67 -1.91 -9.00
N ALA A 102 -16.42 -1.96 -9.44
CA ALA A 102 -15.90 -2.92 -10.39
C ALA A 102 -15.23 -4.08 -9.64
N HIS A 103 -15.75 -5.27 -9.82
CA HIS A 103 -15.16 -6.49 -9.26
C HIS A 103 -14.28 -7.17 -10.31
N VAL A 104 -12.98 -7.17 -10.11
CA VAL A 104 -12.04 -7.81 -11.04
C VAL A 104 -12.27 -9.31 -11.04
N LYS A 105 -12.51 -9.87 -12.21
CA LYS A 105 -12.69 -11.30 -12.45
C LYS A 105 -11.35 -11.99 -12.62
N LYS A 106 -10.56 -11.53 -13.59
CA LYS A 106 -9.22 -12.05 -13.90
C LYS A 106 -8.45 -11.12 -14.83
N ILE A 107 -7.16 -11.37 -14.94
CA ILE A 107 -6.27 -10.80 -15.96
C ILE A 107 -6.14 -11.81 -17.10
N ASN A 108 -6.29 -11.38 -18.34
CA ASN A 108 -6.04 -12.19 -19.52
C ASN A 108 -4.60 -12.01 -19.99
N PHE A 109 -3.97 -13.13 -20.33
CA PHE A 109 -2.59 -13.18 -20.81
C PHE A 109 -2.55 -13.67 -22.28
N GLU A 110 -1.63 -13.12 -23.06
CA GLU A 110 -1.24 -13.59 -24.37
C GLU A 110 0.27 -13.75 -24.40
N ASN A 111 0.77 -14.95 -24.69
CA ASN A 111 2.20 -15.26 -24.71
C ASN A 111 2.92 -14.81 -23.40
N ASN A 112 2.33 -15.10 -22.24
CA ASN A 112 2.78 -14.70 -20.90
C ASN A 112 2.84 -13.18 -20.65
N ILE A 113 2.22 -12.38 -21.51
CA ILE A 113 2.11 -10.93 -21.32
C ILE A 113 0.68 -10.59 -20.87
N ALA A 114 0.55 -9.87 -19.78
CA ALA A 114 -0.75 -9.36 -19.30
C ALA A 114 -1.28 -8.31 -20.29
N LYS A 115 -2.44 -8.56 -20.89
CA LYS A 115 -3.03 -7.72 -21.94
C LYS A 115 -4.30 -7.02 -21.51
N GLU A 116 -5.16 -7.71 -20.76
CA GLU A 116 -6.49 -7.24 -20.46
C GLU A 116 -6.90 -7.53 -19.04
N VAL A 117 -7.84 -6.74 -18.53
CA VAL A 117 -8.51 -7.01 -17.24
C VAL A 117 -9.99 -7.22 -17.51
N GLN A 118 -10.53 -8.35 -17.05
CA GLN A 118 -11.97 -8.61 -17.00
C GLN A 118 -12.52 -8.22 -15.65
N TYR A 119 -13.65 -7.51 -15.63
CA TYR A 119 -14.29 -7.09 -14.39
C TYR A 119 -15.81 -7.02 -14.53
N TRP A 120 -16.50 -7.21 -13.42
CA TRP A 120 -17.94 -7.09 -13.31
C TRP A 120 -18.32 -5.72 -12.77
N ILE A 121 -19.35 -5.11 -13.35
CA ILE A 121 -20.13 -4.04 -12.74
C ILE A 121 -21.54 -4.58 -12.65
N GLU A 122 -22.09 -4.68 -11.45
CA GLU A 122 -23.35 -5.40 -11.20
C GLU A 122 -23.24 -6.83 -11.77
N ASN A 123 -24.07 -7.20 -12.75
CA ASN A 123 -24.07 -8.53 -13.38
C ASN A 123 -23.52 -8.51 -14.81
N GLN A 124 -22.95 -7.39 -15.26
CA GLN A 124 -22.41 -7.25 -16.60
C GLN A 124 -20.89 -7.39 -16.60
N LEU A 125 -20.39 -8.22 -17.52
CA LEU A 125 -18.93 -8.42 -17.70
C LEU A 125 -18.39 -7.39 -18.70
N PHE A 126 -17.28 -6.76 -18.31
CA PHE A 126 -16.52 -5.83 -19.13
C PHE A 126 -15.08 -6.30 -19.27
N THR A 127 -14.44 -5.85 -20.36
CA THR A 127 -13.02 -6.08 -20.60
C THR A 127 -12.37 -4.76 -20.98
N ILE A 128 -11.18 -4.51 -20.44
CA ILE A 128 -10.35 -3.35 -20.77
C ILE A 128 -8.93 -3.82 -21.08
N SER A 129 -8.38 -3.34 -22.19
CA SER A 129 -7.01 -3.66 -22.63
C SER A 129 -6.02 -2.63 -22.12
N ALA A 130 -4.79 -3.07 -21.82
CA ALA A 130 -3.68 -2.22 -21.43
C ALA A 130 -2.66 -2.11 -22.57
N ASN A 131 -2.27 -0.87 -22.93
CA ASN A 131 -1.27 -0.63 -23.97
C ASN A 131 0.17 -0.80 -23.48
N LYS A 132 0.41 -0.62 -22.16
CA LYS A 132 1.75 -0.70 -21.58
C LYS A 132 1.82 -1.80 -20.53
N GLU A 133 1.14 -1.64 -19.42
CA GLU A 133 1.22 -2.53 -18.26
C GLU A 133 -0.06 -2.56 -17.45
N ILE A 134 -0.23 -3.61 -16.65
CA ILE A 134 -1.29 -3.76 -15.67
C ILE A 134 -0.65 -3.76 -14.29
N ILE A 135 -1.01 -2.78 -13.46
CA ILE A 135 -0.52 -2.65 -12.09
C ILE A 135 -1.53 -3.27 -11.13
N LEU A 136 -1.14 -4.34 -10.45
CA LEU A 136 -1.99 -5.05 -9.49
C LEU A 136 -1.73 -4.53 -8.08
N SER A 137 -2.71 -3.82 -7.51
CA SER A 137 -2.66 -3.22 -6.17
C SER A 137 -3.92 -3.50 -5.36
N ALA A 138 -4.42 -4.75 -5.42
CA ALA A 138 -5.68 -5.16 -4.80
C ALA A 138 -5.55 -5.59 -3.31
N GLY A 139 -4.42 -5.26 -2.68
CA GLY A 139 -4.10 -5.69 -1.32
C GLY A 139 -3.52 -7.11 -1.26
N ALA A 140 -3.04 -7.52 -0.09
CA ALA A 140 -2.33 -8.80 0.09
C ALA A 140 -3.16 -10.02 -0.31
N ILE A 141 -4.43 -10.06 0.05
CA ILE A 141 -5.33 -11.17 -0.27
C ILE A 141 -5.87 -11.05 -1.70
N GLY A 142 -6.39 -9.87 -2.07
CA GLY A 142 -7.01 -9.66 -3.38
C GLY A 142 -6.04 -9.82 -4.55
N SER A 143 -4.81 -9.33 -4.42
CA SER A 143 -3.78 -9.50 -5.45
C SER A 143 -3.42 -10.97 -5.67
N ALA A 144 -3.20 -11.73 -4.58
CA ALA A 144 -2.93 -13.16 -4.66
C ALA A 144 -4.10 -13.94 -5.29
N GLN A 145 -5.34 -13.60 -4.92
CA GLN A 145 -6.52 -14.22 -5.50
C GLN A 145 -6.63 -13.93 -7.00
N ILE A 146 -6.47 -12.67 -7.42
CA ILE A 146 -6.55 -12.28 -8.84
C ILE A 146 -5.48 -13.02 -9.65
N LEU A 147 -4.25 -13.15 -9.15
CA LEU A 147 -3.21 -13.91 -9.82
C LEU A 147 -3.60 -15.38 -10.00
N GLN A 148 -4.08 -16.03 -8.94
CA GLN A 148 -4.49 -17.44 -9.00
C GLN A 148 -5.63 -17.68 -9.98
N VAL A 149 -6.71 -16.89 -9.92
CA VAL A 149 -7.82 -17.04 -10.87
C VAL A 149 -7.47 -16.65 -12.30
N SER A 150 -6.32 -16.00 -12.49
CA SER A 150 -5.75 -15.67 -13.80
C SER A 150 -4.73 -16.71 -14.31
N GLY A 151 -4.51 -17.81 -13.58
CA GLY A 151 -3.63 -18.90 -14.00
C GLY A 151 -2.18 -18.79 -13.50
N ILE A 152 -1.90 -17.89 -12.56
CA ILE A 152 -0.56 -17.71 -11.97
C ILE A 152 -0.55 -18.25 -10.54
N GLY A 153 0.27 -19.29 -10.27
CA GLY A 153 0.37 -19.88 -8.96
C GLY A 153 0.71 -21.36 -8.97
N ASN A 154 0.45 -22.06 -7.85
CA ASN A 154 0.74 -23.48 -7.76
C ASN A 154 -0.06 -24.29 -8.78
N SER A 155 0.62 -24.88 -9.74
CA SER A 155 0.03 -25.56 -10.90
C SER A 155 -0.89 -26.74 -10.52
N GLU A 156 -0.54 -27.53 -9.51
CA GLU A 156 -1.38 -28.66 -9.08
C GLU A 156 -2.70 -28.20 -8.46
N LYS A 157 -2.66 -27.13 -7.66
CA LYS A 157 -3.86 -26.55 -7.06
C LYS A 157 -4.76 -25.92 -8.12
N LEU A 158 -4.18 -25.18 -9.07
CA LEU A 158 -4.95 -24.52 -10.14
C LEU A 158 -5.61 -25.54 -11.06
N LYS A 159 -4.91 -26.61 -11.43
CA LYS A 159 -5.47 -27.74 -12.22
C LYS A 159 -6.67 -28.39 -11.51
N LYS A 160 -6.56 -28.64 -10.21
CA LYS A 160 -7.67 -29.22 -9.42
C LYS A 160 -8.90 -28.33 -9.39
N LEU A 161 -8.73 -27.00 -9.54
CA LEU A 161 -9.80 -26.02 -9.61
C LEU A 161 -10.30 -25.74 -11.04
N GLY A 162 -9.77 -26.44 -12.05
CA GLY A 162 -10.12 -26.23 -13.45
C GLY A 162 -9.63 -24.90 -14.02
N ILE A 163 -8.58 -24.31 -13.42
CA ILE A 163 -8.00 -23.05 -13.88
C ILE A 163 -6.84 -23.39 -14.82
N GLU A 164 -6.89 -22.81 -16.03
CA GLU A 164 -5.81 -22.89 -17.01
C GLU A 164 -4.55 -22.20 -16.48
N ILE A 165 -3.39 -22.86 -16.63
CA ILE A 165 -2.14 -22.34 -16.11
C ILE A 165 -1.48 -21.45 -17.15
N VAL A 166 -1.09 -20.28 -16.73
CA VAL A 166 -0.28 -19.34 -17.49
C VAL A 166 1.18 -19.44 -17.07
N HIS A 167 1.46 -19.52 -15.74
CA HIS A 167 2.81 -19.63 -15.20
C HIS A 167 2.81 -20.23 -13.80
#